data_5573faba6b1d8977cf61adeace695c7d
#
_entry.id   5573faba6b1d8977cf61adeace695c7d
#
_cell.length_a   1.000
_cell.length_b   1.000
_cell.length_c   1.000
_cell.angle_alpha   90.00
_cell.angle_beta   90.00
_cell.angle_gamma   90.00
#
_symmetry.space_group_name_H-M   'P 1'
#
loop_
_entity.id
_entity.type
_entity.pdbx_description
1 polymer ?
#
loop_
_entity_poly.entity_id
_entity_poly.type
_entity_poly.pdbx_seq_one_letter_code
_entity_poly.pdbx_strand_id
1 'polypeptide(L)'
;ITFVVENTADIQKVEMQDDTTKILISKVDMTDGSSEVKGAKLYILNENQEVMESWTSGDQPHYVEKLPIGTYTLLEETAPKGYIVANKVTFEIKDTGDIQGAKMEDEQAMGKVILNKTDKDTKKPMKGVEFALCDSKGKVLETLVTDSAGHAESKNYPIATFKNGQYKKAITYILKETKTLDGYQLDETEHKIQFEYVNDRTPVIEYTLDLTNKKAPEKDTPETSENQGVSTPVSHGSDATSVSNSPKTGDNTNIAIFVLALAVSAGCLGGVVAIRRKHK
;
A
#
# COMPACT_ATOMS: atom_id res chain seq x y z
N ILE A 1 11.13 -55.42 12.07
CA ILE A 1 11.89 -56.14 13.13
C ILE A 1 12.02 -57.61 12.73
N THR A 2 13.24 -58.14 12.74
CA THR A 2 13.51 -59.59 12.60
C THR A 2 13.74 -60.15 13.98
N PHE A 3 13.02 -61.19 14.35
CA PHE A 3 13.20 -61.85 15.63
C PHE A 3 13.29 -63.39 15.42
N VAL A 4 13.96 -64.06 16.35
CA VAL A 4 14.10 -65.50 16.34
C VAL A 4 13.18 -66.08 17.40
N VAL A 5 12.41 -67.09 17.03
CA VAL A 5 11.62 -67.88 17.97
C VAL A 5 12.46 -69.06 18.42
N GLU A 6 12.74 -69.16 19.71
CA GLU A 6 13.48 -70.24 20.31
C GLU A 6 12.56 -71.40 20.69
N ASN A 7 13.08 -72.62 20.63
CA ASN A 7 12.30 -73.82 20.99
C ASN A 7 12.27 -73.98 22.52
N THR A 8 11.46 -73.15 23.18
CA THR A 8 11.22 -73.22 24.64
C THR A 8 9.74 -73.35 24.93
N ALA A 9 9.39 -73.83 26.14
CA ALA A 9 7.99 -73.87 26.61
C ALA A 9 7.52 -72.50 27.20
N ASP A 10 8.42 -71.55 27.29
CA ASP A 10 8.14 -70.23 27.86
C ASP A 10 7.53 -69.29 26.84
N ILE A 11 6.68 -68.33 27.29
CA ILE A 11 6.14 -67.28 26.47
C ILE A 11 7.25 -66.32 26.09
N GLN A 12 7.56 -66.19 24.79
CA GLN A 12 8.54 -65.24 24.25
C GLN A 12 7.81 -63.94 23.91
N LYS A 13 8.34 -62.84 24.41
CA LYS A 13 7.84 -61.47 24.12
C LYS A 13 8.72 -60.81 23.06
N VAL A 14 8.10 -60.22 22.08
CA VAL A 14 8.74 -59.28 21.15
C VAL A 14 8.08 -57.91 21.36
N GLU A 15 8.86 -56.93 21.69
CA GLU A 15 8.42 -55.54 21.82
C GLU A 15 8.93 -54.76 20.62
N MET A 16 8.03 -54.02 19.97
CA MET A 16 8.35 -53.07 18.92
C MET A 16 7.96 -51.70 19.42
N GLN A 17 8.90 -50.79 19.31
CA GLN A 17 8.68 -49.37 19.62
C GLN A 17 8.77 -48.58 18.33
N ASP A 18 7.71 -47.86 17.99
CA ASP A 18 7.69 -46.94 16.88
C ASP A 18 7.90 -45.54 17.40
N ASP A 19 8.70 -44.73 16.67
CA ASP A 19 8.79 -43.31 16.95
C ASP A 19 7.48 -42.62 16.63
N THR A 20 7.11 -41.65 17.45
CA THR A 20 5.94 -40.83 17.19
C THR A 20 6.24 -39.80 16.11
N THR A 21 5.26 -39.51 15.25
CA THR A 21 5.33 -38.40 14.29
C THR A 21 5.47 -37.08 15.03
N LYS A 22 6.27 -36.16 14.47
CA LYS A 22 6.58 -34.83 15.05
C LYS A 22 6.54 -33.77 13.97
N ILE A 23 5.92 -32.63 14.25
CA ILE A 23 5.90 -31.51 13.32
C ILE A 23 6.03 -30.17 14.04
N LEU A 24 6.78 -29.25 13.44
CA LEU A 24 6.81 -27.83 13.78
C LEU A 24 6.01 -27.04 12.76
N ILE A 25 5.10 -26.20 13.22
CA ILE A 25 4.26 -25.35 12.40
C ILE A 25 4.61 -23.90 12.69
N SER A 26 5.16 -23.22 11.68
CA SER A 26 5.49 -21.80 11.74
C SER A 26 4.37 -20.95 11.14
N LYS A 27 4.01 -19.89 11.83
CA LYS A 27 3.08 -18.86 11.37
C LYS A 27 3.85 -17.56 11.23
N VAL A 28 4.23 -17.16 10.00
CA VAL A 28 5.19 -16.09 9.79
C VAL A 28 4.64 -14.91 9.00
N ASP A 29 5.27 -13.75 9.18
CA ASP A 29 5.04 -12.56 8.37
C ASP A 29 5.61 -12.75 6.96
N MET A 30 4.77 -12.65 5.93
CA MET A 30 5.18 -12.81 4.53
C MET A 30 6.22 -11.76 4.10
N THR A 31 6.23 -10.57 4.74
CA THR A 31 7.13 -9.47 4.36
C THR A 31 8.60 -9.79 4.65
N ASP A 32 8.89 -10.49 5.77
CA ASP A 32 10.26 -10.90 6.12
C ASP A 32 10.47 -12.43 6.05
N GLY A 33 9.40 -13.20 5.93
CA GLY A 33 9.40 -14.65 5.76
C GLY A 33 9.89 -15.46 6.96
N SER A 34 10.13 -14.82 8.10
CA SER A 34 10.80 -15.44 9.25
C SER A 34 10.27 -15.04 10.63
N SER A 35 9.71 -13.84 10.78
CA SER A 35 9.16 -13.41 12.08
C SER A 35 7.84 -14.13 12.38
N GLU A 36 7.79 -14.89 13.47
CA GLU A 36 6.55 -15.53 13.92
C GLU A 36 5.47 -14.50 14.23
N VAL A 37 4.28 -14.70 13.64
CA VAL A 37 3.09 -13.86 13.82
C VAL A 37 2.33 -14.35 15.04
N LYS A 38 2.35 -13.59 16.13
CA LYS A 38 1.70 -13.93 17.39
C LYS A 38 0.25 -13.50 17.44
N GLY A 39 -0.64 -14.40 17.88
CA GLY A 39 -2.05 -14.11 18.16
C GLY A 39 -3.01 -14.57 17.07
N ALA A 40 -2.54 -15.29 16.06
CA ALA A 40 -3.39 -15.97 15.08
C ALA A 40 -4.06 -17.20 15.72
N LYS A 41 -5.34 -17.42 15.42
CA LYS A 41 -6.06 -18.63 15.86
C LYS A 41 -6.05 -19.67 14.75
N LEU A 42 -5.45 -20.82 15.01
CA LEU A 42 -5.10 -21.85 14.05
C LEU A 42 -5.72 -23.21 14.41
N TYR A 43 -5.98 -24.00 13.38
CA TYR A 43 -6.51 -25.37 13.47
C TYR A 43 -5.76 -26.27 12.51
N ILE A 44 -5.51 -27.52 12.93
CA ILE A 44 -5.19 -28.63 12.04
C ILE A 44 -6.46 -29.44 11.84
N LEU A 45 -6.86 -29.60 10.59
CA LEU A 45 -8.00 -30.42 10.19
C LEU A 45 -7.53 -31.66 9.45
N ASN A 46 -8.15 -32.83 9.74
CA ASN A 46 -7.95 -34.03 8.95
C ASN A 46 -8.73 -33.98 7.60
N GLU A 47 -8.66 -35.03 6.79
CA GLU A 47 -9.37 -35.13 5.51
C GLU A 47 -10.90 -35.03 5.66
N ASN A 48 -11.44 -35.43 6.79
CA ASN A 48 -12.87 -35.35 7.12
C ASN A 48 -13.28 -33.97 7.66
N GLN A 49 -12.35 -32.99 7.68
CA GLN A 49 -12.54 -31.64 8.26
C GLN A 49 -12.75 -31.65 9.78
N GLU A 50 -12.33 -32.68 10.48
CA GLU A 50 -12.36 -32.76 11.94
C GLU A 50 -11.13 -32.08 12.51
N VAL A 51 -11.33 -31.36 13.63
CA VAL A 51 -10.25 -30.63 14.31
C VAL A 51 -9.37 -31.62 15.07
N MET A 52 -8.11 -31.73 14.66
CA MET A 52 -7.09 -32.55 15.33
C MET A 52 -6.32 -31.78 16.38
N GLU A 53 -6.09 -30.48 16.15
CA GLU A 53 -5.34 -29.57 17.00
C GLU A 53 -5.84 -28.14 16.82
N SER A 54 -5.79 -27.34 17.90
CA SER A 54 -6.10 -25.91 17.82
C SER A 54 -5.28 -25.13 18.83
N TRP A 55 -4.73 -23.98 18.40
CA TRP A 55 -3.92 -23.12 19.27
C TRP A 55 -3.98 -21.67 18.83
N THR A 56 -3.41 -20.81 19.66
CA THR A 56 -3.08 -19.42 19.32
C THR A 56 -1.59 -19.32 19.09
N SER A 57 -1.15 -18.78 17.94
CA SER A 57 0.25 -18.66 17.58
C SER A 57 1.02 -17.82 18.60
N GLY A 58 2.26 -18.22 18.88
CA GLY A 58 3.20 -17.58 19.76
C GLY A 58 4.30 -16.83 19.00
N ASP A 59 5.43 -16.67 19.68
CA ASP A 59 6.69 -16.12 19.13
C ASP A 59 7.69 -17.23 18.73
N GLN A 60 7.24 -18.49 18.76
CA GLN A 60 7.95 -19.68 18.33
C GLN A 60 7.02 -20.59 17.52
N PRO A 61 7.56 -21.44 16.63
CA PRO A 61 6.79 -22.47 15.94
C PRO A 61 6.01 -23.34 16.93
N HIS A 62 4.81 -23.75 16.56
CA HIS A 62 3.98 -24.67 17.34
C HIS A 62 4.41 -26.10 17.09
N TYR A 63 4.69 -26.84 18.17
CA TYR A 63 5.10 -28.22 18.12
C TYR A 63 3.95 -29.17 18.37
N VAL A 64 3.74 -30.13 17.47
CA VAL A 64 2.70 -31.15 17.58
C VAL A 64 3.32 -32.55 17.45
N GLU A 65 2.85 -33.45 18.29
CA GLU A 65 3.25 -34.87 18.28
C GLU A 65 2.05 -35.78 18.02
N LYS A 66 2.33 -36.97 17.52
CA LYS A 66 1.37 -38.09 17.41
C LYS A 66 0.20 -37.83 16.46
N LEU A 67 0.35 -36.92 15.49
CA LEU A 67 -0.60 -36.87 14.40
C LEU A 67 -0.48 -38.17 13.57
N PRO A 68 -1.58 -38.90 13.29
CA PRO A 68 -1.54 -40.00 12.36
C PRO A 68 -0.92 -39.66 11.01
N ILE A 69 -0.33 -40.62 10.33
CA ILE A 69 0.15 -40.46 8.95
C ILE A 69 -1.06 -40.09 8.08
N GLY A 70 -0.92 -39.08 7.22
CA GLY A 70 -1.99 -38.62 6.35
C GLY A 70 -1.85 -37.17 5.93
N THR A 71 -2.86 -36.68 5.21
CA THR A 71 -2.94 -35.29 4.71
C THR A 71 -3.78 -34.44 5.64
N TYR A 72 -3.28 -33.27 5.93
CA TYR A 72 -3.92 -32.31 6.83
C TYR A 72 -4.07 -30.93 6.19
N THR A 73 -5.02 -30.16 6.69
CA THR A 73 -5.22 -28.75 6.35
C THR A 73 -4.93 -27.89 7.57
N LEU A 74 -3.99 -26.95 7.42
CA LEU A 74 -3.80 -25.85 8.36
C LEU A 74 -4.76 -24.73 7.99
N LEU A 75 -5.61 -24.35 8.93
CA LEU A 75 -6.63 -23.30 8.77
C LEU A 75 -6.39 -22.18 9.78
N GLU A 76 -6.39 -20.96 9.33
CA GLU A 76 -6.46 -19.78 10.19
C GLU A 76 -7.92 -19.29 10.28
N GLU A 77 -8.43 -19.15 11.49
CA GLU A 77 -9.76 -18.58 11.75
C GLU A 77 -9.71 -17.08 11.87
N THR A 78 -8.69 -16.55 12.58
CA THR A 78 -8.48 -15.12 12.78
C THR A 78 -7.00 -14.79 12.74
N ALA A 79 -6.67 -13.70 12.03
CA ALA A 79 -5.33 -13.11 12.04
C ALA A 79 -5.24 -11.99 13.10
N PRO A 80 -4.05 -11.73 13.66
CA PRO A 80 -3.87 -10.65 14.61
C PRO A 80 -3.92 -9.29 13.91
N LYS A 81 -4.07 -8.22 14.71
CA LYS A 81 -4.18 -6.84 14.22
C LYS A 81 -3.08 -6.49 13.23
N GLY A 82 -3.50 -5.98 12.08
CA GLY A 82 -2.63 -5.53 11.00
C GLY A 82 -2.33 -6.59 9.95
N TYR A 83 -2.75 -7.83 10.16
CA TYR A 83 -2.63 -8.94 9.23
C TYR A 83 -3.97 -9.35 8.64
N ILE A 84 -3.91 -10.08 7.54
CA ILE A 84 -5.05 -10.65 6.82
C ILE A 84 -5.01 -12.15 6.97
N VAL A 85 -6.18 -12.76 7.22
CA VAL A 85 -6.32 -14.22 7.32
C VAL A 85 -5.71 -14.90 6.10
N ALA A 86 -4.76 -15.80 6.34
CA ALA A 86 -4.06 -16.53 5.32
C ALA A 86 -4.96 -17.55 4.60
N ASN A 87 -4.57 -17.91 3.39
CA ASN A 87 -5.14 -19.06 2.71
C ASN A 87 -4.80 -20.35 3.44
N LYS A 88 -5.70 -21.34 3.36
CA LYS A 88 -5.46 -22.68 3.89
C LYS A 88 -4.19 -23.29 3.29
N VAL A 89 -3.41 -23.99 4.11
CA VAL A 89 -2.21 -24.71 3.69
C VAL A 89 -2.44 -26.20 3.88
N THR A 90 -2.20 -27.00 2.84
CA THR A 90 -2.24 -28.46 2.94
C THR A 90 -0.83 -28.99 3.18
N PHE A 91 -0.67 -29.93 4.11
CA PHE A 91 0.60 -30.60 4.41
C PHE A 91 0.38 -32.08 4.68
N GLU A 92 1.44 -32.87 4.57
CA GLU A 92 1.43 -34.31 4.76
C GLU A 92 2.27 -34.69 5.96
N ILE A 93 1.75 -35.57 6.82
CA ILE A 93 2.50 -36.24 7.88
C ILE A 93 2.96 -37.61 7.36
N LYS A 94 4.28 -37.79 7.34
CA LYS A 94 4.94 -39.01 6.88
C LYS A 94 5.43 -39.85 8.05
N ASP A 95 5.58 -41.15 7.80
CA ASP A 95 6.19 -42.09 8.73
C ASP A 95 7.71 -41.86 8.79
N THR A 96 8.12 -40.97 9.67
CA THR A 96 9.52 -40.68 9.92
C THR A 96 9.73 -40.27 11.38
N GLY A 97 10.87 -40.67 11.96
CA GLY A 97 11.27 -40.22 13.29
C GLY A 97 11.74 -38.77 13.35
N ASP A 98 11.93 -38.11 12.18
CA ASP A 98 12.40 -36.74 12.08
C ASP A 98 11.29 -35.74 12.38
N ILE A 99 11.68 -34.52 12.84
CA ILE A 99 10.76 -33.41 12.98
C ILE A 99 10.44 -32.87 11.59
N GLN A 100 9.19 -32.93 11.18
CA GLN A 100 8.66 -32.39 9.93
C GLN A 100 8.33 -30.90 10.08
N GLY A 101 8.04 -30.19 9.00
CA GLY A 101 7.73 -28.76 9.04
C GLY A 101 6.57 -28.39 8.15
N ALA A 102 5.73 -27.47 8.62
CA ALA A 102 4.74 -26.76 7.79
C ALA A 102 4.82 -25.25 8.09
N LYS A 103 4.51 -24.43 7.10
CA LYS A 103 4.57 -22.98 7.22
C LYS A 103 3.29 -22.35 6.65
N MET A 104 2.73 -21.37 7.37
CA MET A 104 1.67 -20.49 6.90
C MET A 104 2.14 -19.06 7.00
N GLU A 105 1.87 -18.26 5.96
CA GLU A 105 2.34 -16.89 5.83
C GLU A 105 1.16 -15.92 5.87
N ASP A 106 1.27 -14.85 6.67
CA ASP A 106 0.31 -13.77 6.74
C ASP A 106 0.76 -12.56 5.96
N GLU A 107 -0.15 -11.99 5.18
CA GLU A 107 0.05 -10.69 4.55
C GLU A 107 -0.34 -9.56 5.51
N GLN A 108 0.44 -8.48 5.50
CA GLN A 108 0.09 -7.26 6.20
C GLN A 108 -1.02 -6.53 5.44
N ALA A 109 -2.00 -5.98 6.18
CA ALA A 109 -3.00 -5.09 5.60
C ALA A 109 -2.34 -3.83 5.03
N MET A 110 -2.82 -3.36 3.87
CA MET A 110 -2.30 -2.21 3.16
C MET A 110 -3.33 -1.07 3.11
N GLY A 111 -2.88 0.14 2.83
CA GLY A 111 -3.74 1.30 2.65
C GLY A 111 -3.57 1.91 1.27
N LYS A 112 -4.66 2.47 0.71
CA LYS A 112 -4.69 3.19 -0.56
C LYS A 112 -5.36 4.54 -0.37
N VAL A 113 -4.76 5.60 -0.91
CA VAL A 113 -5.36 6.94 -0.95
C VAL A 113 -6.18 7.07 -2.23
N ILE A 114 -7.41 7.53 -2.08
CA ILE A 114 -8.31 7.90 -3.17
C ILE A 114 -8.56 9.41 -3.09
N LEU A 115 -8.40 10.10 -4.20
CA LEU A 115 -8.52 11.55 -4.29
C LEU A 115 -9.57 11.92 -5.33
N ASN A 116 -10.49 12.80 -4.96
CA ASN A 116 -11.44 13.45 -5.86
C ASN A 116 -11.21 14.97 -5.81
N LYS A 117 -10.91 15.58 -6.94
CA LYS A 117 -10.61 17.00 -7.07
C LYS A 117 -11.64 17.71 -7.92
N THR A 118 -12.26 18.76 -7.36
CA THR A 118 -13.28 19.55 -8.04
C THR A 118 -13.04 21.05 -7.88
N ASP A 119 -13.56 21.83 -8.81
CA ASP A 119 -13.72 23.29 -8.66
C ASP A 119 -14.68 23.59 -7.51
N LYS A 120 -14.30 24.52 -6.62
CA LYS A 120 -15.07 24.81 -5.41
C LYS A 120 -16.46 25.34 -5.67
N ASP A 121 -16.62 26.15 -6.72
CA ASP A 121 -17.87 26.86 -7.01
C ASP A 121 -18.77 26.06 -7.96
N THR A 122 -18.19 25.56 -9.07
CA THR A 122 -18.94 24.87 -10.11
C THR A 122 -19.10 23.38 -9.87
N LYS A 123 -18.32 22.80 -8.91
CA LYS A 123 -18.25 21.36 -8.63
C LYS A 123 -17.78 20.49 -9.80
N LYS A 124 -17.26 21.11 -10.86
CA LYS A 124 -16.73 20.37 -12.01
C LYS A 124 -15.43 19.67 -11.66
N PRO A 125 -15.20 18.45 -12.19
CA PRO A 125 -13.93 17.74 -11.99
C PRO A 125 -12.73 18.53 -12.52
N MET A 126 -11.61 18.46 -11.84
CA MET A 126 -10.37 19.13 -12.22
C MET A 126 -9.33 18.09 -12.65
N LYS A 127 -9.06 18.02 -13.96
CA LYS A 127 -8.05 17.13 -14.55
C LYS A 127 -6.67 17.76 -14.52
N GLY A 128 -5.63 17.00 -14.15
CA GLY A 128 -4.23 17.42 -14.26
C GLY A 128 -3.71 18.20 -13.04
N VAL A 129 -4.42 18.16 -11.93
CA VAL A 129 -3.93 18.66 -10.64
C VAL A 129 -2.98 17.61 -10.06
N GLU A 130 -1.79 18.03 -9.60
CA GLU A 130 -0.76 17.14 -9.09
C GLU A 130 -0.65 17.21 -7.58
N PHE A 131 -0.52 16.06 -6.95
CA PHE A 131 -0.35 15.89 -5.50
C PHE A 131 0.88 15.04 -5.21
N ALA A 132 1.64 15.40 -4.20
CA ALA A 132 2.69 14.56 -3.65
C ALA A 132 2.17 13.82 -2.42
N LEU A 133 2.23 12.48 -2.45
CA LEU A 133 2.09 11.62 -1.28
C LEU A 133 3.47 11.43 -0.66
N CYS A 134 3.64 11.84 0.59
CA CYS A 134 4.91 11.86 1.30
C CYS A 134 4.89 10.97 2.55
N ASP A 135 6.06 10.54 3.01
CA ASP A 135 6.23 10.01 4.35
C ASP A 135 6.15 11.12 5.41
N SER A 136 6.17 10.74 6.69
CA SER A 136 6.10 11.69 7.82
C SER A 136 7.30 12.65 7.93
N LYS A 137 8.35 12.45 7.12
CA LYS A 137 9.54 13.32 7.05
C LYS A 137 9.51 14.23 5.81
N GLY A 138 8.44 14.17 5.02
CA GLY A 138 8.27 14.98 3.81
C GLY A 138 8.94 14.40 2.55
N LYS A 139 9.51 13.18 2.61
CA LYS A 139 10.04 12.52 1.42
C LYS A 139 8.88 12.09 0.51
N VAL A 140 8.90 12.53 -0.74
CA VAL A 140 7.91 12.13 -1.75
C VAL A 140 8.03 10.63 -2.04
N LEU A 141 6.94 9.90 -1.87
CA LEU A 141 6.80 8.48 -2.17
C LEU A 141 6.17 8.26 -3.55
N GLU A 142 5.19 9.09 -3.89
CA GLU A 142 4.45 9.03 -5.16
C GLU A 142 3.88 10.39 -5.52
N THR A 143 3.74 10.66 -6.83
CA THR A 143 2.99 11.80 -7.36
C THR A 143 1.69 11.29 -7.97
N LEU A 144 0.57 11.83 -7.51
CA LEU A 144 -0.77 11.54 -8.00
C LEU A 144 -1.20 12.66 -8.94
N VAL A 145 -1.78 12.32 -10.10
CA VAL A 145 -2.28 13.29 -11.07
C VAL A 145 -3.75 12.98 -11.35
N THR A 146 -4.62 13.96 -11.18
CA THR A 146 -6.06 13.76 -11.38
C THR A 146 -6.41 13.56 -12.86
N ASP A 147 -7.30 12.60 -13.11
CA ASP A 147 -7.82 12.27 -14.44
C ASP A 147 -8.98 13.21 -14.89
N SER A 148 -9.66 12.86 -16.00
CA SER A 148 -10.79 13.63 -16.51
C SER A 148 -12.01 13.67 -15.60
N ALA A 149 -12.11 12.74 -14.66
CA ALA A 149 -13.15 12.73 -13.62
C ALA A 149 -12.71 13.47 -12.34
N GLY A 150 -11.50 14.07 -12.35
CA GLY A 150 -10.90 14.68 -11.15
C GLY A 150 -10.40 13.65 -10.14
N HIS A 151 -10.26 12.39 -10.54
CA HIS A 151 -9.93 11.26 -9.69
C HIS A 151 -8.45 10.88 -9.79
N ALA A 152 -7.84 10.47 -8.68
CA ALA A 152 -6.54 9.84 -8.65
C ALA A 152 -6.47 8.80 -7.52
N GLU A 153 -5.69 7.73 -7.71
CA GLU A 153 -5.45 6.69 -6.71
C GLU A 153 -3.94 6.49 -6.50
N SER A 154 -3.55 6.21 -5.28
CA SER A 154 -2.18 5.80 -4.97
C SER A 154 -1.98 4.29 -5.18
N LYS A 155 -0.73 3.86 -5.17
CA LYS A 155 -0.37 2.47 -4.88
C LYS A 155 -0.78 2.10 -3.46
N ASN A 156 -0.67 0.81 -3.14
CA ASN A 156 -0.86 0.34 -1.78
C ASN A 156 0.38 0.64 -0.93
N TYR A 157 0.15 1.13 0.28
CA TYR A 157 1.19 1.48 1.25
C TYR A 157 0.96 0.75 2.57
N PRO A 158 2.03 0.42 3.35
CA PRO A 158 1.89 -0.18 4.67
C PRO A 158 1.06 0.71 5.61
N ILE A 159 0.12 0.11 6.35
CA ILE A 159 -0.69 0.87 7.33
C ILE A 159 0.03 1.08 8.66
N ALA A 160 1.01 0.24 8.96
CA ALA A 160 1.71 0.23 10.24
C ALA A 160 3.16 -0.23 10.12
N THR A 161 3.92 0.00 11.17
CA THR A 161 5.22 -0.65 11.37
C THR A 161 5.02 -1.92 12.18
N PHE A 162 5.76 -2.97 11.83
CA PHE A 162 5.78 -4.24 12.53
C PHE A 162 7.17 -4.50 13.13
N LYS A 163 7.22 -5.28 14.16
CA LYS A 163 8.47 -5.77 14.76
C LYS A 163 8.22 -7.14 15.37
N ASN A 164 9.01 -8.13 14.97
CA ASN A 164 8.87 -9.52 15.38
C ASN A 164 7.43 -10.02 15.16
N GLY A 165 6.89 -9.88 13.94
CA GLY A 165 5.55 -10.30 13.58
C GLY A 165 4.39 -9.60 14.30
N GLN A 166 4.63 -8.45 14.94
CA GLN A 166 3.61 -7.73 15.71
C GLN A 166 3.42 -6.30 15.25
N TYR A 167 2.17 -5.87 15.13
CA TYR A 167 1.79 -4.48 14.93
C TYR A 167 2.37 -3.59 16.04
N LYS A 168 3.04 -2.48 15.68
CA LYS A 168 3.60 -1.53 16.65
C LYS A 168 2.87 -0.20 16.64
N LYS A 169 2.82 0.47 15.50
CA LYS A 169 2.15 1.78 15.38
C LYS A 169 1.71 2.04 13.95
N ALA A 170 0.64 2.80 13.80
CA ALA A 170 0.21 3.32 12.50
C ALA A 170 1.28 4.22 11.86
N ILE A 171 1.37 4.15 10.54
CA ILE A 171 2.21 5.05 9.74
C ILE A 171 1.38 6.28 9.37
N THR A 172 2.00 7.46 9.48
CA THR A 172 1.40 8.71 9.02
C THR A 172 2.00 9.07 7.67
N TYR A 173 1.14 9.35 6.70
CA TYR A 173 1.45 9.91 5.40
C TYR A 173 0.98 11.36 5.34
N ILE A 174 1.53 12.13 4.40
CA ILE A 174 1.15 13.52 4.15
C ILE A 174 0.84 13.64 2.67
N LEU A 175 -0.37 14.08 2.34
CA LEU A 175 -0.76 14.43 0.98
C LEU A 175 -0.80 15.96 0.86
N LYS A 176 -0.18 16.51 -0.17
CA LYS A 176 -0.20 17.96 -0.48
C LYS A 176 -0.28 18.20 -1.98
N GLU A 177 -1.01 19.24 -2.35
CA GLU A 177 -1.06 19.69 -3.74
C GLU A 177 0.28 20.34 -4.11
N THR A 178 0.83 19.98 -5.26
CA THR A 178 2.12 20.50 -5.76
C THR A 178 1.95 21.33 -7.01
N LYS A 179 0.84 21.13 -7.74
CA LYS A 179 0.52 21.91 -8.93
C LYS A 179 -0.99 21.94 -9.15
N THR A 180 -1.53 23.10 -9.40
CA THR A 180 -2.94 23.30 -9.80
C THR A 180 -3.05 23.71 -11.27
N LEU A 181 -4.28 23.98 -11.74
CA LEU A 181 -4.55 24.46 -13.09
C LEU A 181 -4.36 25.98 -13.18
N ASP A 182 -4.10 26.49 -14.39
CA ASP A 182 -4.04 27.92 -14.64
C ASP A 182 -5.36 28.61 -14.25
N GLY A 183 -5.24 29.75 -13.58
CA GLY A 183 -6.39 30.50 -13.06
C GLY A 183 -6.97 29.99 -11.76
N TYR A 184 -6.33 29.01 -11.09
CA TYR A 184 -6.68 28.52 -9.76
C TYR A 184 -5.59 28.83 -8.73
N GLN A 185 -5.99 28.90 -7.47
CA GLN A 185 -5.06 29.02 -6.34
C GLN A 185 -4.59 27.63 -5.94
N LEU A 186 -3.28 27.49 -5.73
CA LEU A 186 -2.70 26.28 -5.14
C LEU A 186 -3.21 26.13 -3.70
N ASP A 187 -3.64 24.93 -3.33
CA ASP A 187 -3.97 24.60 -1.94
C ASP A 187 -2.73 24.04 -1.24
N GLU A 188 -2.09 24.87 -0.41
CA GLU A 188 -0.87 24.51 0.34
C GLU A 188 -1.16 23.64 1.58
N THR A 189 -2.41 23.26 1.81
CA THR A 189 -2.82 22.45 2.97
C THR A 189 -2.18 21.07 2.94
N GLU A 190 -1.54 20.69 4.04
CA GLU A 190 -1.04 19.33 4.24
C GLU A 190 -2.11 18.45 4.91
N HIS A 191 -2.54 17.39 4.22
CA HIS A 191 -3.50 16.41 4.73
C HIS A 191 -2.75 15.23 5.33
N LYS A 192 -2.85 15.05 6.64
CA LYS A 192 -2.29 13.89 7.35
C LYS A 192 -3.22 12.71 7.22
N ILE A 193 -2.68 11.58 6.76
CA ILE A 193 -3.40 10.34 6.49
C ILE A 193 -2.84 9.24 7.38
N GLN A 194 -3.71 8.54 8.08
CA GLN A 194 -3.44 7.29 8.76
C GLN A 194 -4.54 6.29 8.38
N PHE A 195 -4.14 5.10 7.95
CA PHE A 195 -5.10 4.04 7.64
C PHE A 195 -5.46 3.31 8.95
N GLU A 196 -6.74 3.29 9.28
CA GLU A 196 -7.24 2.56 10.43
C GLU A 196 -7.51 1.11 10.06
N TYR A 197 -6.84 0.17 10.75
CA TYR A 197 -7.10 -1.25 10.54
C TYR A 197 -8.55 -1.61 10.85
N VAL A 198 -9.25 -2.20 9.89
CA VAL A 198 -10.68 -2.52 9.99
C VAL A 198 -10.89 -3.92 10.56
N ASN A 199 -10.37 -4.95 9.89
CA ASN A 199 -10.44 -6.35 10.29
C ASN A 199 -9.47 -7.20 9.44
N ASP A 200 -9.37 -8.47 9.79
CA ASP A 200 -8.49 -9.45 9.14
C ASP A 200 -8.98 -9.99 7.78
N ARG A 201 -10.02 -9.38 7.21
CA ARG A 201 -10.59 -9.73 5.88
C ARG A 201 -10.64 -8.54 4.94
N THR A 202 -10.02 -7.41 5.32
CA THR A 202 -9.93 -6.19 4.53
C THR A 202 -8.48 -5.96 4.12
N PRO A 203 -8.01 -6.51 2.99
CA PRO A 203 -6.61 -6.47 2.61
C PRO A 203 -6.13 -5.06 2.23
N VAL A 204 -7.03 -4.22 1.69
CA VAL A 204 -6.73 -2.83 1.34
C VAL A 204 -7.75 -1.90 1.96
N ILE A 205 -7.27 -0.96 2.77
CA ILE A 205 -8.07 0.06 3.44
C ILE A 205 -7.99 1.33 2.62
N GLU A 206 -9.13 1.80 2.10
CA GLU A 206 -9.21 3.00 1.30
C GLU A 206 -9.42 4.24 2.17
N TYR A 207 -8.64 5.29 1.90
CA TYR A 207 -8.78 6.61 2.52
C TYR A 207 -9.12 7.63 1.43
N THR A 208 -10.38 8.09 1.41
CA THR A 208 -10.88 9.00 0.39
C THR A 208 -10.79 10.46 0.86
N LEU A 209 -10.31 11.33 -0.02
CA LEU A 209 -10.23 12.77 0.15
C LEU A 209 -10.98 13.47 -0.99
N ASP A 210 -11.97 14.29 -0.61
CA ASP A 210 -12.70 15.18 -1.52
C ASP A 210 -12.15 16.60 -1.35
N LEU A 211 -11.35 17.06 -2.32
CA LEU A 211 -10.64 18.33 -2.27
C LEU A 211 -11.13 19.29 -3.37
N THR A 212 -11.07 20.60 -3.07
CA THR A 212 -11.53 21.62 -4.01
C THR A 212 -10.49 22.71 -4.19
N ASN A 213 -10.41 23.33 -5.40
CA ASN A 213 -9.67 24.58 -5.60
C ASN A 213 -10.59 25.73 -5.95
N LYS A 214 -10.22 26.92 -5.49
CA LYS A 214 -10.83 28.20 -5.87
C LYS A 214 -10.13 28.79 -7.07
N LYS A 215 -10.86 29.53 -7.89
CA LYS A 215 -10.25 30.39 -8.90
C LYS A 215 -9.39 31.48 -8.23
N ALA A 216 -8.28 31.80 -8.86
CA ALA A 216 -7.49 32.95 -8.47
C ALA A 216 -8.31 34.24 -8.71
N PRO A 217 -8.15 35.28 -7.86
CA PRO A 217 -8.74 36.59 -8.15
C PRO A 217 -8.29 37.06 -9.53
N GLU A 218 -9.21 37.64 -10.32
CA GLU A 218 -8.83 38.31 -11.55
C GLU A 218 -7.86 39.46 -11.18
N LYS A 219 -6.71 39.52 -11.84
CA LYS A 219 -5.85 40.69 -11.73
C LYS A 219 -6.60 41.84 -12.38
N ASP A 220 -7.00 42.83 -11.61
CA ASP A 220 -7.48 44.10 -12.16
C ASP A 220 -6.40 44.61 -13.12
N THR A 221 -6.64 44.45 -14.42
CA THR A 221 -5.86 45.11 -15.45
C THR A 221 -6.29 46.60 -15.34
N PRO A 222 -5.37 47.56 -15.11
CA PRO A 222 -5.76 48.97 -15.12
C PRO A 222 -6.38 49.28 -16.48
N GLU A 223 -7.67 49.62 -16.49
CA GLU A 223 -8.31 50.16 -17.69
C GLU A 223 -7.51 51.38 -18.13
N THR A 224 -6.86 51.27 -19.30
CA THR A 224 -6.28 52.43 -19.99
C THR A 224 -7.46 53.24 -20.43
N SER A 225 -7.79 54.26 -19.64
CA SER A 225 -8.79 55.26 -20.07
C SER A 225 -8.25 56.01 -21.29
N GLU A 226 -8.73 55.63 -22.47
CA GLU A 226 -8.60 56.43 -23.68
C GLU A 226 -9.37 57.74 -23.47
N ASN A 227 -8.61 58.77 -23.16
CA ASN A 227 -9.14 60.12 -23.12
C ASN A 227 -9.22 60.66 -24.57
N GLN A 228 -10.45 60.60 -25.12
CA GLN A 228 -10.76 61.35 -26.36
C GLN A 228 -10.73 62.84 -26.06
N GLY A 229 -9.68 63.53 -26.51
CA GLY A 229 -9.52 64.99 -26.53
C GLY A 229 -9.30 65.50 -27.94
N VAL A 230 -10.31 66.20 -28.40
CA VAL A 230 -10.58 66.83 -29.71
C VAL A 230 -9.50 67.88 -30.08
N SER A 231 -9.04 67.81 -31.38
CA SER A 231 -8.72 68.86 -32.36
C SER A 231 -7.99 70.15 -31.92
N THR A 232 -7.06 70.70 -32.61
CA THR A 232 -6.73 71.00 -34.00
C THR A 232 -5.43 71.79 -34.08
N PRO A 233 -4.91 72.20 -35.24
CA PRO A 233 -3.49 72.19 -35.52
C PRO A 233 -2.89 73.57 -35.60
N VAL A 234 -1.56 73.71 -35.49
CA VAL A 234 -0.75 74.71 -36.23
C VAL A 234 0.76 74.38 -36.21
N SER A 235 1.30 74.43 -37.36
CA SER A 235 2.55 74.39 -38.05
C SER A 235 3.83 74.98 -37.40
N HIS A 236 4.97 74.56 -38.04
CA HIS A 236 6.31 75.05 -38.17
C HIS A 236 7.32 74.63 -37.09
N GLY A 237 8.31 73.93 -37.53
CA GLY A 237 9.54 74.29 -38.14
C GLY A 237 10.71 73.51 -37.58
N SER A 238 11.39 72.88 -38.47
CA SER A 238 12.84 72.65 -38.61
C SER A 238 13.77 72.27 -37.45
N ASP A 239 14.53 71.25 -37.85
CA ASP A 239 15.94 70.94 -37.67
C ASP A 239 16.46 70.06 -36.57
N ALA A 240 16.90 68.90 -37.08
CA ALA A 240 18.22 68.29 -36.94
C ALA A 240 18.82 68.03 -35.55
N THR A 241 19.07 66.83 -35.24
CA THR A 241 20.30 66.07 -35.28
C THR A 241 20.28 64.87 -34.36
N SER A 242 20.67 63.74 -34.97
CA SER A 242 21.14 62.50 -34.42
C SER A 242 21.68 62.49 -33.00
N VAL A 243 21.38 61.42 -32.27
CA VAL A 243 22.37 60.45 -31.72
C VAL A 243 21.65 59.15 -31.27
N SER A 244 22.15 58.08 -31.76
CA SER A 244 21.90 56.71 -31.38
C SER A 244 22.27 56.42 -29.93
N ASN A 245 21.43 55.71 -29.22
CA ASN A 245 21.88 54.78 -28.18
C ASN A 245 20.78 53.75 -27.87
N SER A 246 21.01 52.55 -28.38
CA SER A 246 20.27 51.36 -27.96
C SER A 246 20.77 50.84 -26.61
N PRO A 247 19.92 50.48 -25.66
CA PRO A 247 20.33 49.67 -24.52
C PRO A 247 20.32 48.18 -24.91
N LYS A 248 21.44 47.51 -24.66
CA LYS A 248 21.58 46.04 -24.72
C LYS A 248 20.78 45.41 -23.58
N THR A 249 19.79 44.61 -23.90
CA THR A 249 19.21 43.64 -22.99
C THR A 249 20.05 42.36 -23.02
N GLY A 250 20.78 42.13 -21.93
CA GLY A 250 21.44 40.84 -21.69
C GLY A 250 20.47 39.88 -21.07
N ASP A 251 20.10 38.86 -21.85
CA ASP A 251 19.32 37.72 -21.38
C ASP A 251 20.29 36.60 -21.00
N ASN A 252 20.33 36.26 -19.71
CA ASN A 252 21.06 35.09 -19.18
C ASN A 252 20.06 34.17 -18.48
N THR A 253 19.32 33.44 -19.25
CA THR A 253 18.53 32.30 -18.72
C THR A 253 19.30 30.99 -18.94
N ASN A 254 19.91 30.51 -17.85
CA ASN A 254 20.45 29.14 -17.80
C ASN A 254 19.28 28.14 -17.59
N ILE A 255 18.86 27.51 -18.67
CA ILE A 255 17.93 26.40 -18.62
C ILE A 255 18.76 25.13 -18.39
N ALA A 256 18.77 24.60 -17.17
CA ALA A 256 19.25 23.27 -16.86
C ALA A 256 18.16 22.24 -17.20
N ILE A 257 18.29 21.56 -18.32
CA ILE A 257 17.42 20.45 -18.72
C ILE A 257 17.87 19.20 -17.96
N PHE A 258 17.07 18.77 -16.97
CA PHE A 258 17.20 17.44 -16.39
C PHE A 258 16.38 16.44 -17.20
N VAL A 259 17.08 15.63 -18.01
CA VAL A 259 16.51 14.44 -18.63
C VAL A 259 16.55 13.31 -17.61
N LEU A 260 15.40 12.90 -17.10
CA LEU A 260 15.28 11.68 -16.30
C LEU A 260 14.84 10.52 -17.18
N ALA A 261 15.71 9.52 -17.33
CA ALA A 261 15.43 8.32 -18.09
C ALA A 261 14.41 7.43 -17.32
N LEU A 262 13.29 7.12 -17.97
CA LEU A 262 12.32 6.13 -17.51
C LEU A 262 12.83 4.72 -17.87
N ALA A 263 13.07 3.88 -16.87
CA ALA A 263 13.18 2.45 -17.07
C ALA A 263 11.80 1.81 -16.84
N VAL A 264 11.22 1.27 -17.89
CA VAL A 264 9.99 0.47 -17.86
C VAL A 264 10.37 -0.96 -17.50
N SER A 265 9.82 -1.48 -16.40
CA SER A 265 9.74 -2.92 -16.17
C SER A 265 8.28 -3.35 -16.08
N ALA A 266 7.87 -4.12 -17.09
CA ALA A 266 6.58 -4.78 -17.16
C ALA A 266 6.57 -6.01 -16.23
N GLY A 267 5.43 -6.24 -15.56
CA GLY A 267 5.16 -7.57 -15.04
C GLY A 267 4.16 -7.62 -13.90
N CYS A 268 3.06 -8.25 -14.21
CA CYS A 268 2.10 -9.02 -13.41
C CYS A 268 0.72 -8.41 -13.16
N LEU A 269 -0.19 -8.94 -13.97
CA LEU A 269 -1.65 -8.90 -13.80
C LEU A 269 -2.05 -9.67 -12.52
N GLY A 270 -2.71 -8.98 -11.61
CA GLY A 270 -3.46 -9.58 -10.52
C GLY A 270 -4.84 -8.91 -10.48
N GLY A 271 -5.89 -9.71 -10.75
CA GLY A 271 -7.26 -9.21 -10.85
C GLY A 271 -7.80 -8.69 -9.51
N VAL A 272 -8.32 -7.48 -9.54
CA VAL A 272 -9.03 -6.86 -8.42
C VAL A 272 -10.52 -7.15 -8.59
N VAL A 273 -11.12 -7.89 -7.64
CA VAL A 273 -12.58 -8.02 -7.51
C VAL A 273 -13.07 -6.94 -6.56
N ALA A 274 -13.73 -5.92 -7.10
CA ALA A 274 -14.41 -4.90 -6.31
C ALA A 274 -15.77 -5.43 -5.84
N ILE A 275 -15.95 -5.63 -4.53
CA ILE A 275 -17.25 -5.95 -3.93
C ILE A 275 -17.93 -4.65 -3.50
N ARG A 276 -18.86 -4.15 -4.32
CA ARG A 276 -19.80 -3.08 -3.94
C ARG A 276 -20.87 -3.68 -3.02
N ARG A 277 -20.88 -3.33 -1.74
CA ARG A 277 -22.05 -3.56 -0.89
C ARG A 277 -23.09 -2.48 -1.13
N LYS A 278 -24.26 -2.88 -1.66
CA LYS A 278 -25.51 -2.10 -1.57
C LYS A 278 -26.10 -2.31 -0.18
N HIS A 279 -26.28 -1.21 0.56
CA HIS A 279 -27.17 -1.20 1.71
C HIS A 279 -28.63 -1.25 1.25
N LYS A 280 -29.38 -2.18 1.81
CA LYS A 280 -30.83 -2.10 1.98
C LYS A 280 -31.09 -1.98 3.47
#